data_1dd3beb31dceb2185b4af08f6bc232eb
#
_entry.id   1dd3beb31dceb2185b4af08f6bc232eb
#
_cell.length_a   1.000
_cell.length_b   1.000
_cell.length_c   1.000
_cell.angle_alpha   90.00
_cell.angle_beta   90.00
_cell.angle_gamma   90.00
#
_symmetry.space_group_name_H-M   'P 1'
#
loop_
_entity.id
_entity.type
_entity.pdbx_description
1 polymer ?
#
loop_
_entity_poly.entity_id
_entity_poly.type
_entity_poly.pdbx_seq_one_letter_code
_entity_poly.pdbx_strand_id
1 'polypeptide(L)'
;KEVSNDELAKYVDTSDEWISSRTGIKNRRIAVKETTTSMAAEAAERALEMAGKSAENVELIVLATVTPDYYTPSGACQVQAAIGADKAIAFDVNAACSGFVFALNVAKMYIETGFVKNALVIGSETLSKILDWNDRGTCVLFGDGAGAAYIEESDKGIISIVQGSIGKKGMVLNCESRKTNNIFVKDEVNHDYLYMDGQEVYKFAVRQCPKCLQEALDKAGMTVDDVDYFVLHQANVRIIESVAKRLKAPLEKFPTTLDYTGNMSAASVPVLLDQLVREHGLKRGDKIAMSAFGAGLTYGAVVMEW
;
A
#
# COMPACT_ATOMS: atom_id res chain seq x y z
N LYS A 1 -0.55 -5.80 -17.61
CA LYS A 1 -1.63 -5.67 -18.60
C LYS A 1 -2.79 -4.86 -17.99
N GLU A 2 -3.30 -3.86 -18.74
CA GLU A 2 -4.54 -3.17 -18.36
C GLU A 2 -5.76 -4.06 -18.63
N VAL A 3 -6.68 -4.13 -17.67
CA VAL A 3 -7.92 -4.92 -17.75
C VAL A 3 -9.08 -4.03 -17.33
N SER A 4 -9.99 -3.76 -18.27
CA SER A 4 -11.23 -3.03 -17.99
C SER A 4 -12.27 -3.91 -17.30
N ASN A 5 -13.31 -3.28 -16.74
CA ASN A 5 -14.46 -4.00 -16.20
C ASN A 5 -15.16 -4.85 -17.28
N ASP A 6 -15.27 -4.35 -18.51
CA ASP A 6 -15.87 -5.08 -19.64
C ASP A 6 -15.01 -6.28 -20.08
N GLU A 7 -13.67 -6.16 -20.01
CA GLU A 7 -12.80 -7.30 -20.28
C GLU A 7 -12.95 -8.35 -19.18
N LEU A 8 -13.00 -7.93 -17.90
CA LEU A 8 -13.17 -8.84 -16.76
C LEU A 8 -14.53 -9.56 -16.81
N ALA A 9 -15.59 -8.88 -17.26
CA ALA A 9 -16.94 -9.45 -17.40
C ALA A 9 -17.02 -10.62 -18.41
N LYS A 10 -15.99 -10.85 -19.22
CA LYS A 10 -15.89 -12.04 -20.08
C LYS A 10 -15.55 -13.32 -19.31
N TYR A 11 -15.01 -13.17 -18.09
CA TYR A 11 -14.50 -14.28 -17.27
C TYR A 11 -15.26 -14.42 -15.95
N VAL A 12 -15.88 -13.33 -15.47
CA VAL A 12 -16.56 -13.26 -14.17
C VAL A 12 -17.98 -12.73 -14.39
N ASP A 13 -18.97 -13.30 -13.70
CA ASP A 13 -20.37 -12.81 -13.74
C ASP A 13 -20.51 -11.43 -13.08
N THR A 14 -20.22 -10.38 -13.83
CA THR A 14 -20.23 -8.98 -13.39
C THR A 14 -20.52 -8.02 -14.57
N SER A 15 -20.52 -6.71 -14.29
CA SER A 15 -20.60 -5.66 -15.32
C SER A 15 -19.84 -4.41 -14.88
N ASP A 16 -19.51 -3.54 -15.85
CA ASP A 16 -18.90 -2.23 -15.53
C ASP A 16 -19.79 -1.43 -14.58
N GLU A 17 -21.08 -1.35 -14.83
CA GLU A 17 -22.04 -0.63 -13.97
C GLU A 17 -22.01 -1.18 -12.52
N TRP A 18 -21.97 -2.52 -12.38
CA TRP A 18 -21.96 -3.15 -11.07
C TRP A 18 -20.68 -2.82 -10.28
N ILE A 19 -19.51 -2.87 -10.94
CA ILE A 19 -18.21 -2.60 -10.32
C ILE A 19 -18.05 -1.10 -10.04
N SER A 20 -18.19 -0.27 -11.08
CA SER A 20 -17.90 1.17 -11.00
C SER A 20 -18.80 1.90 -10.01
N SER A 21 -20.11 1.58 -10.01
CA SER A 21 -21.07 2.19 -9.06
C SER A 21 -20.82 1.87 -7.60
N ARG A 22 -20.18 0.73 -7.29
CA ARG A 22 -19.92 0.25 -5.92
C ARG A 22 -18.53 0.61 -5.42
N THR A 23 -17.58 0.73 -6.32
CA THR A 23 -16.15 0.81 -5.96
C THR A 23 -15.45 2.06 -6.50
N GLY A 24 -15.92 2.58 -7.62
CA GLY A 24 -15.24 3.61 -8.42
C GLY A 24 -14.22 3.03 -9.40
N ILE A 25 -13.95 1.72 -9.38
CA ILE A 25 -12.94 1.07 -10.23
C ILE A 25 -13.50 0.87 -11.64
N LYS A 26 -12.73 1.29 -12.67
CA LYS A 26 -13.01 1.08 -14.08
C LYS A 26 -12.02 0.12 -14.73
N ASN A 27 -10.75 0.24 -14.32
CA ASN A 27 -9.65 -0.57 -14.81
C ASN A 27 -8.77 -1.04 -13.63
N ARG A 28 -7.98 -2.06 -13.88
CA ARG A 28 -6.89 -2.51 -13.01
C ARG A 28 -5.70 -2.95 -13.84
N ARG A 29 -4.56 -3.05 -13.19
CA ARG A 29 -3.37 -3.63 -13.80
C ARG A 29 -3.20 -5.03 -13.28
N ILE A 30 -2.94 -5.99 -14.17
CA ILE A 30 -2.69 -7.39 -13.84
C ILE A 30 -1.32 -7.78 -14.40
N ALA A 31 -0.45 -8.25 -13.54
CA ALA A 31 0.86 -8.76 -13.90
C ALA A 31 0.72 -9.99 -14.81
N VAL A 32 1.55 -10.10 -15.84
CA VAL A 32 1.58 -11.23 -16.79
C VAL A 32 2.94 -11.92 -16.76
N LYS A 33 4.00 -11.13 -16.75
CA LYS A 33 5.39 -11.60 -16.66
C LYS A 33 6.11 -10.97 -15.47
N GLU A 34 5.60 -9.84 -15.02
CA GLU A 34 6.09 -9.10 -13.90
C GLU A 34 5.84 -9.90 -12.61
N THR A 35 6.77 -9.77 -11.66
CA THR A 35 6.66 -10.34 -10.32
C THR A 35 6.61 -9.22 -9.28
N THR A 36 6.24 -9.54 -8.04
CA THR A 36 6.30 -8.57 -6.94
C THR A 36 7.69 -7.92 -6.83
N THR A 37 8.74 -8.74 -6.94
CA THR A 37 10.12 -8.25 -6.86
C THR A 37 10.52 -7.41 -8.07
N SER A 38 10.17 -7.83 -9.30
CA SER A 38 10.56 -7.07 -10.50
C SER A 38 9.89 -5.69 -10.56
N MET A 39 8.61 -5.61 -10.16
CA MET A 39 7.91 -4.31 -10.06
C MET A 39 8.50 -3.45 -8.94
N ALA A 40 8.86 -4.05 -7.80
CA ALA A 40 9.50 -3.36 -6.69
C ALA A 40 10.86 -2.77 -7.08
N ALA A 41 11.67 -3.52 -7.84
CA ALA A 41 12.97 -3.06 -8.32
C ALA A 41 12.82 -1.87 -9.29
N GLU A 42 11.91 -1.95 -10.25
CA GLU A 42 11.63 -0.84 -11.17
C GLU A 42 11.13 0.40 -10.44
N ALA A 43 10.23 0.25 -9.44
CA ALA A 43 9.77 1.36 -8.63
C ALA A 43 10.91 2.00 -7.82
N ALA A 44 11.81 1.18 -7.27
CA ALA A 44 12.99 1.65 -6.53
C ALA A 44 13.96 2.44 -7.42
N GLU A 45 14.24 1.94 -8.62
CA GLU A 45 15.09 2.65 -9.61
C GLU A 45 14.52 4.01 -9.99
N ARG A 46 13.19 4.09 -10.24
CA ARG A 46 12.50 5.35 -10.55
C ARG A 46 12.51 6.34 -9.37
N ALA A 47 12.40 5.84 -8.14
CA ALA A 47 12.49 6.67 -6.93
C ALA A 47 13.91 7.23 -6.75
N LEU A 48 14.93 6.43 -6.99
CA LEU A 48 16.34 6.86 -6.96
C LEU A 48 16.65 7.87 -8.07
N GLU A 49 16.18 7.64 -9.28
CA GLU A 49 16.33 8.57 -10.41
C GLU A 49 15.70 9.94 -10.07
N MET A 50 14.46 9.94 -9.54
CA MET A 50 13.78 11.17 -9.13
C MET A 50 14.52 11.90 -8.00
N ALA A 51 15.10 11.16 -7.05
CA ALA A 51 15.88 11.71 -5.96
C ALA A 51 17.30 12.15 -6.36
N GLY A 52 17.77 11.80 -7.57
CA GLY A 52 19.15 12.02 -8.00
C GLY A 52 20.17 11.24 -7.18
N LYS A 53 19.82 10.04 -6.73
CA LYS A 53 20.63 9.19 -5.84
C LYS A 53 21.06 7.92 -6.55
N SER A 54 22.21 7.38 -6.13
CA SER A 54 22.74 6.11 -6.63
C SER A 54 22.35 4.95 -5.70
N ALA A 55 22.01 3.81 -6.28
CA ALA A 55 21.68 2.59 -5.53
C ALA A 55 22.81 2.13 -4.60
N GLU A 56 24.07 2.33 -5.00
CA GLU A 56 25.28 2.01 -4.21
C GLU A 56 25.34 2.71 -2.84
N ASN A 57 24.61 3.82 -2.69
CA ASN A 57 24.57 4.62 -1.47
C ASN A 57 23.32 4.38 -0.62
N VAL A 58 22.45 3.48 -1.04
CA VAL A 58 21.28 3.07 -0.25
C VAL A 58 21.74 2.21 0.92
N GLU A 59 21.31 2.57 2.14
CA GLU A 59 21.70 1.90 3.36
C GLU A 59 20.62 0.97 3.93
N LEU A 60 19.33 1.20 3.55
CA LEU A 60 18.21 0.38 3.98
C LEU A 60 17.18 0.22 2.86
N ILE A 61 16.65 -1.00 2.70
CA ILE A 61 15.50 -1.31 1.85
C ILE A 61 14.43 -2.00 2.70
N VAL A 62 13.25 -1.39 2.80
CA VAL A 62 12.08 -1.99 3.46
C VAL A 62 10.98 -2.18 2.42
N LEU A 63 10.67 -3.44 2.10
CA LEU A 63 9.61 -3.81 1.18
C LEU A 63 8.35 -4.21 1.96
N ALA A 64 7.26 -3.51 1.73
CA ALA A 64 5.93 -3.89 2.23
C ALA A 64 5.21 -4.74 1.19
N THR A 65 4.90 -5.99 1.54
CA THR A 65 4.18 -6.92 0.66
C THR A 65 3.48 -8.02 1.45
N VAL A 66 2.34 -8.50 0.94
CA VAL A 66 1.67 -9.75 1.35
C VAL A 66 1.78 -10.83 0.28
N THR A 67 2.33 -10.48 -0.86
CA THR A 67 2.45 -11.35 -2.04
C THR A 67 3.91 -11.52 -2.48
N PRO A 68 4.84 -11.90 -1.58
CA PRO A 68 6.23 -12.12 -1.95
C PRO A 68 6.33 -13.23 -3.01
N ASP A 69 7.40 -13.19 -3.81
CA ASP A 69 7.63 -14.22 -4.82
C ASP A 69 8.17 -15.51 -4.20
N TYR A 70 8.86 -15.41 -3.05
CA TYR A 70 9.42 -16.53 -2.30
C TYR A 70 9.18 -16.34 -0.80
N TYR A 71 9.08 -17.44 -0.04
CA TYR A 71 9.15 -17.37 1.42
C TYR A 71 10.55 -16.92 1.89
N THR A 72 11.57 -17.32 1.17
CA THR A 72 12.98 -16.96 1.36
C THR A 72 13.74 -17.17 0.04
N PRO A 73 14.62 -16.24 -0.38
CA PRO A 73 14.97 -14.99 0.29
C PRO A 73 13.81 -13.98 0.32
N SER A 74 13.92 -12.94 1.17
CA SER A 74 12.94 -11.85 1.19
C SER A 74 12.93 -11.09 -0.15
N GLY A 75 11.80 -10.49 -0.51
CA GLY A 75 11.69 -9.68 -1.72
C GLY A 75 12.63 -8.47 -1.68
N ALA A 76 12.82 -7.85 -0.52
CA ALA A 76 13.76 -6.75 -0.35
C ALA A 76 15.22 -7.14 -0.67
N CYS A 77 15.67 -8.35 -0.29
CA CYS A 77 17.01 -8.85 -0.67
C CYS A 77 17.14 -9.07 -2.19
N GLN A 78 16.07 -9.50 -2.84
CA GLN A 78 16.04 -9.65 -4.29
C GLN A 78 16.08 -8.29 -4.99
N VAL A 79 15.33 -7.29 -4.49
CA VAL A 79 15.36 -5.91 -4.97
C VAL A 79 16.77 -5.33 -4.79
N GLN A 80 17.40 -5.52 -3.61
CA GLN A 80 18.77 -5.10 -3.32
C GLN A 80 19.73 -5.57 -4.39
N ALA A 81 19.70 -6.87 -4.71
CA ALA A 81 20.55 -7.47 -5.75
C ALA A 81 20.23 -6.93 -7.15
N ALA A 82 18.94 -6.75 -7.47
CA ALA A 82 18.49 -6.30 -8.79
C ALA A 82 18.96 -4.87 -9.12
N ILE A 83 18.93 -3.96 -8.13
CA ILE A 83 19.32 -2.56 -8.31
C ILE A 83 20.78 -2.26 -7.97
N GLY A 84 21.55 -3.27 -7.51
CA GLY A 84 22.96 -3.09 -7.13
C GLY A 84 23.19 -2.31 -5.83
N ALA A 85 22.25 -2.39 -4.87
CA ALA A 85 22.36 -1.73 -3.56
C ALA A 85 23.12 -2.59 -2.54
N ASP A 86 24.30 -3.07 -2.86
CA ASP A 86 25.05 -4.13 -2.15
C ASP A 86 25.31 -3.85 -0.67
N LYS A 87 25.28 -2.57 -0.25
CA LYS A 87 25.53 -2.15 1.14
C LYS A 87 24.25 -2.08 1.98
N ALA A 88 23.08 -2.14 1.34
CA ALA A 88 21.82 -1.92 2.03
C ALA A 88 21.45 -3.11 2.94
N ILE A 89 20.95 -2.82 4.14
CA ILE A 89 20.17 -3.77 4.91
C ILE A 89 18.84 -3.95 4.22
N ALA A 90 18.36 -5.18 4.02
CA ALA A 90 17.14 -5.43 3.26
C ALA A 90 16.25 -6.48 3.92
N PHE A 91 14.98 -6.15 4.14
CA PHE A 91 13.97 -7.06 4.68
C PHE A 91 12.55 -6.63 4.31
N ASP A 92 11.62 -7.60 4.38
CA ASP A 92 10.21 -7.38 4.12
C ASP A 92 9.44 -7.10 5.41
N VAL A 93 8.36 -6.31 5.29
CA VAL A 93 7.35 -6.13 6.34
C VAL A 93 5.98 -6.51 5.81
N ASN A 94 5.15 -7.12 6.65
CA ASN A 94 3.78 -7.46 6.35
C ASN A 94 2.83 -6.77 7.33
N ALA A 95 2.10 -5.76 6.83
CA ALA A 95 0.96 -5.13 7.50
C ALA A 95 -0.17 -4.89 6.48
N ALA A 96 -0.27 -5.78 5.50
CA ALA A 96 -1.22 -5.75 4.40
C ALA A 96 -1.29 -4.35 3.73
N CYS A 97 -2.51 -3.86 3.42
CA CYS A 97 -2.67 -2.58 2.73
C CYS A 97 -2.12 -1.38 3.50
N SER A 98 -1.87 -1.47 4.81
CA SER A 98 -1.16 -0.44 5.59
C SER A 98 0.36 -0.61 5.58
N GLY A 99 0.87 -1.60 4.86
CA GLY A 99 2.28 -2.00 4.87
C GLY A 99 3.24 -0.86 4.55
N PHE A 100 2.94 -0.02 3.55
CA PHE A 100 3.79 1.13 3.23
C PHE A 100 3.91 2.14 4.38
N VAL A 101 2.81 2.44 5.09
CA VAL A 101 2.83 3.33 6.25
C VAL A 101 3.65 2.72 7.40
N PHE A 102 3.58 1.39 7.58
CA PHE A 102 4.39 0.67 8.57
C PHE A 102 5.88 0.67 8.18
N ALA A 103 6.18 0.44 6.92
CA ALA A 103 7.54 0.47 6.38
C ALA A 103 8.18 1.86 6.50
N LEU A 104 7.41 2.94 6.26
CA LEU A 104 7.87 4.31 6.50
C LEU A 104 8.28 4.54 7.96
N ASN A 105 7.48 4.04 8.92
CA ASN A 105 7.83 4.17 10.34
C ASN A 105 9.08 3.38 10.70
N VAL A 106 9.22 2.16 10.18
CA VAL A 106 10.42 1.35 10.38
C VAL A 106 11.65 2.10 9.85
N ALA A 107 11.61 2.58 8.62
CA ALA A 107 12.74 3.30 8.02
C ALA A 107 13.04 4.60 8.76
N LYS A 108 12.00 5.37 9.18
CA LYS A 108 12.16 6.55 10.04
C LYS A 108 12.91 6.23 11.34
N MET A 109 12.53 5.15 12.04
CA MET A 109 13.21 4.74 13.28
C MET A 109 14.69 4.41 13.05
N TYR A 110 15.01 3.72 11.94
CA TYR A 110 16.41 3.43 11.59
C TYR A 110 17.22 4.70 11.33
N ILE A 111 16.63 5.69 10.66
CA ILE A 111 17.29 6.97 10.37
C ILE A 111 17.43 7.83 11.65
N GLU A 112 16.38 7.98 12.43
CA GLU A 112 16.38 8.80 13.65
C GLU A 112 17.32 8.27 14.74
N THR A 113 17.54 6.96 14.79
CA THR A 113 18.54 6.37 15.70
C THR A 113 19.97 6.52 15.20
N GLY A 114 20.16 7.05 14.00
CA GLY A 114 21.47 7.19 13.36
C GLY A 114 22.07 5.87 12.88
N PHE A 115 21.27 4.79 12.83
CA PHE A 115 21.75 3.49 12.38
C PHE A 115 21.98 3.45 10.87
N VAL A 116 21.13 4.15 10.09
CA VAL A 116 21.30 4.43 8.66
C VAL A 116 20.97 5.90 8.39
N LYS A 117 21.43 6.44 7.26
CA LYS A 117 21.16 7.82 6.85
C LYS A 117 20.04 7.95 5.84
N ASN A 118 19.72 6.88 5.14
CA ASN A 118 18.73 6.86 4.09
C ASN A 118 18.10 5.49 3.92
N ALA A 119 16.94 5.46 3.25
CA ALA A 119 16.23 4.23 2.98
C ALA A 119 15.39 4.32 1.69
N LEU A 120 15.21 3.19 1.02
CA LEU A 120 14.14 2.94 0.08
C LEU A 120 12.99 2.25 0.81
N VAL A 121 11.79 2.84 0.74
CA VAL A 121 10.56 2.29 1.27
C VAL A 121 9.67 1.94 0.08
N ILE A 122 9.30 0.67 -0.05
CA ILE A 122 8.64 0.14 -1.24
C ILE A 122 7.35 -0.55 -0.83
N GLY A 123 6.26 -0.32 -1.55
CA GLY A 123 5.06 -1.13 -1.51
C GLY A 123 4.91 -1.84 -2.86
N SER A 124 4.84 -3.16 -2.88
CA SER A 124 4.70 -3.94 -4.12
C SER A 124 3.84 -5.16 -3.91
N GLU A 125 2.91 -5.37 -4.84
CA GLU A 125 1.96 -6.48 -4.73
C GLU A 125 1.63 -7.10 -6.09
N THR A 126 1.49 -8.41 -6.09
CA THR A 126 0.89 -9.20 -7.16
C THR A 126 -0.34 -9.90 -6.59
N LEU A 127 -1.40 -9.13 -6.28
CA LEU A 127 -2.62 -9.65 -5.64
C LEU A 127 -3.36 -10.64 -6.54
N SER A 128 -3.24 -10.48 -7.84
CA SER A 128 -3.88 -11.34 -8.84
C SER A 128 -3.56 -12.82 -8.66
N LYS A 129 -2.42 -13.17 -8.03
CA LYS A 129 -2.02 -14.56 -7.78
C LYS A 129 -2.70 -15.24 -6.59
N ILE A 130 -3.35 -14.45 -5.71
CA ILE A 130 -4.03 -14.96 -4.51
C ILE A 130 -5.55 -14.80 -4.55
N LEU A 131 -6.12 -14.37 -5.68
CA LEU A 131 -7.56 -14.18 -5.85
C LEU A 131 -8.23 -15.46 -6.38
N ASP A 132 -9.42 -15.76 -5.87
CA ASP A 132 -10.35 -16.64 -6.55
C ASP A 132 -11.05 -15.87 -7.67
N TRP A 133 -10.71 -16.20 -8.90
CA TRP A 133 -11.29 -15.55 -10.08
C TRP A 133 -12.76 -15.96 -10.33
N ASN A 134 -13.33 -16.85 -9.52
CA ASN A 134 -14.77 -17.17 -9.51
C ASN A 134 -15.51 -16.34 -8.43
N ASP A 135 -14.82 -15.73 -7.48
CA ASP A 135 -15.43 -14.88 -6.47
C ASP A 135 -15.45 -13.41 -6.91
N ARG A 136 -16.57 -12.97 -7.50
CA ARG A 136 -16.76 -11.56 -7.88
C ARG A 136 -16.76 -10.57 -6.70
N GLY A 137 -16.85 -11.07 -5.46
CA GLY A 137 -16.79 -10.23 -4.25
C GLY A 137 -15.39 -9.66 -4.01
N THR A 138 -14.37 -10.35 -4.50
CA THR A 138 -12.96 -10.01 -4.31
C THR A 138 -12.22 -9.71 -5.61
N CYS A 139 -12.31 -10.58 -6.63
CA CYS A 139 -11.46 -10.49 -7.82
C CYS A 139 -11.66 -9.20 -8.65
N VAL A 140 -12.81 -8.55 -8.55
CA VAL A 140 -13.10 -7.30 -9.26
C VAL A 140 -12.45 -6.06 -8.64
N LEU A 141 -11.92 -6.19 -7.40
CA LEU A 141 -11.42 -5.05 -6.62
C LEU A 141 -9.94 -4.80 -6.82
N PHE A 142 -9.16 -5.87 -6.93
CA PHE A 142 -7.72 -5.80 -6.78
C PHE A 142 -6.98 -5.65 -8.11
N GLY A 143 -5.81 -5.02 -8.03
CA GLY A 143 -4.84 -4.90 -9.10
C GLY A 143 -3.44 -5.12 -8.56
N ASP A 144 -2.47 -5.23 -9.47
CA ASP A 144 -1.06 -5.43 -9.20
C ASP A 144 -0.30 -4.14 -9.45
N GLY A 145 0.78 -3.92 -8.71
CA GLY A 145 1.62 -2.75 -8.90
C GLY A 145 2.64 -2.54 -7.80
N ALA A 146 3.49 -1.56 -8.01
CA ALA A 146 4.52 -1.14 -7.06
C ALA A 146 4.70 0.38 -7.05
N GLY A 147 5.06 0.92 -5.90
CA GLY A 147 5.52 2.28 -5.73
C GLY A 147 6.59 2.36 -4.66
N ALA A 148 7.50 3.32 -4.77
CA ALA A 148 8.61 3.47 -3.85
C ALA A 148 8.86 4.94 -3.50
N ALA A 149 9.44 5.17 -2.32
CA ALA A 149 9.96 6.45 -1.89
C ALA A 149 11.39 6.29 -1.38
N TYR A 150 12.27 7.20 -1.81
CA TYR A 150 13.56 7.39 -1.17
C TYR A 150 13.41 8.42 -0.05
N ILE A 151 13.85 8.07 1.14
CA ILE A 151 13.84 8.96 2.31
C ILE A 151 15.25 9.06 2.89
N GLU A 152 15.60 10.22 3.42
CA GLU A 152 16.89 10.48 4.05
C GLU A 152 16.75 11.40 5.26
N GLU A 153 17.81 11.51 6.05
CA GLU A 153 17.89 12.45 7.17
C GLU A 153 17.62 13.86 6.71
N SER A 154 16.72 14.57 7.39
CA SER A 154 16.35 15.96 7.08
C SER A 154 15.75 16.63 8.31
N ASP A 155 15.88 17.96 8.39
CA ASP A 155 15.21 18.80 9.41
C ASP A 155 13.69 18.88 9.18
N LYS A 156 13.21 18.47 8.00
CA LYS A 156 11.81 18.45 7.60
C LYS A 156 11.41 17.07 7.09
N GLY A 157 10.14 16.81 7.03
CA GLY A 157 9.62 15.54 6.51
C GLY A 157 8.52 14.98 7.40
N ILE A 158 8.67 13.77 7.90
CA ILE A 158 7.64 13.09 8.70
C ILE A 158 7.52 13.75 10.08
N ILE A 159 6.40 14.45 10.32
CA ILE A 159 6.12 15.19 11.55
C ILE A 159 5.53 14.26 12.62
N SER A 160 4.56 13.43 12.25
CA SER A 160 3.90 12.51 13.17
C SER A 160 3.51 11.20 12.50
N ILE A 161 3.49 10.13 13.28
CA ILE A 161 2.97 8.81 12.88
C ILE A 161 2.07 8.27 13.97
N VAL A 162 0.95 7.66 13.55
CA VAL A 162 0.05 6.87 14.39
C VAL A 162 -0.16 5.52 13.75
N GLN A 163 -0.02 4.45 14.49
CA GLN A 163 -0.20 3.09 14.02
C GLN A 163 -0.90 2.25 15.07
N GLY A 164 -1.61 1.22 14.63
CA GLY A 164 -2.21 0.25 15.53
C GLY A 164 -2.77 -0.98 14.82
N SER A 165 -3.20 -1.94 15.62
CA SER A 165 -3.76 -3.21 15.14
C SER A 165 -4.89 -3.71 16.04
N ILE A 166 -5.83 -4.46 15.46
CA ILE A 166 -6.96 -5.10 16.12
C ILE A 166 -6.98 -6.58 15.72
N GLY A 167 -6.07 -7.37 16.28
CA GLY A 167 -5.89 -8.78 15.94
C GLY A 167 -7.13 -9.65 16.12
N LYS A 168 -8.01 -9.33 17.08
CA LYS A 168 -9.29 -10.04 17.29
C LYS A 168 -10.21 -10.01 16.07
N LYS A 169 -10.00 -9.10 15.12
CA LYS A 169 -10.77 -8.97 13.87
C LYS A 169 -10.02 -9.45 12.63
N GLY A 170 -8.87 -10.07 12.78
CA GLY A 170 -8.00 -10.46 11.65
C GLY A 170 -8.70 -11.32 10.60
N MET A 171 -9.58 -12.21 11.02
CA MET A 171 -10.21 -13.17 10.13
C MET A 171 -11.28 -12.59 9.18
N VAL A 172 -11.64 -11.32 9.30
CA VAL A 172 -12.56 -10.66 8.34
C VAL A 172 -11.89 -10.33 7.00
N LEU A 173 -10.55 -10.33 6.97
CA LEU A 173 -9.75 -10.17 5.75
C LEU A 173 -8.48 -11.00 5.94
N ASN A 174 -8.41 -12.12 5.25
CA ASN A 174 -7.31 -13.07 5.40
C ASN A 174 -7.01 -13.81 4.09
N CYS A 175 -5.82 -14.34 4.02
CA CYS A 175 -5.41 -15.31 3.01
C CYS A 175 -4.52 -16.34 3.72
N GLU A 176 -4.97 -17.57 3.80
CA GLU A 176 -4.24 -18.61 4.51
C GLU A 176 -2.95 -18.95 3.74
N SER A 177 -1.86 -19.11 4.47
CA SER A 177 -0.62 -19.57 3.90
C SER A 177 -0.61 -21.09 3.75
N ARG A 178 0.50 -21.65 3.28
CA ARG A 178 0.65 -23.09 3.14
C ARG A 178 0.39 -23.79 4.46
N LYS A 179 -0.53 -24.77 4.45
CA LYS A 179 -0.84 -25.62 5.61
C LYS A 179 0.34 -26.48 6.03
N THR A 180 0.32 -26.89 7.29
CA THR A 180 1.32 -27.81 7.82
C THR A 180 1.28 -29.13 7.04
N ASN A 181 2.42 -29.45 6.42
CA ASN A 181 2.62 -30.72 5.72
C ASN A 181 4.00 -31.26 6.09
N ASN A 182 4.07 -32.38 6.81
CA ASN A 182 5.30 -32.97 7.27
C ASN A 182 5.13 -34.50 7.46
N ILE A 183 6.10 -35.16 8.06
CA ILE A 183 6.06 -36.63 8.25
C ILE A 183 4.91 -37.11 9.17
N PHE A 184 4.33 -36.23 9.98
CA PHE A 184 3.25 -36.53 10.92
C PHE A 184 1.87 -36.09 10.43
N VAL A 185 1.81 -35.06 9.58
CA VAL A 185 0.55 -34.47 9.06
C VAL A 185 0.65 -34.36 7.56
N LYS A 186 -0.30 -35.00 6.88
CA LYS A 186 -0.47 -34.91 5.43
C LYS A 186 -1.83 -34.29 5.14
N ASP A 187 -1.85 -33.02 4.87
CA ASP A 187 -3.03 -32.34 4.37
C ASP A 187 -3.03 -32.28 2.84
N GLU A 188 -4.21 -32.23 2.24
CA GLU A 188 -4.35 -31.89 0.84
C GLU A 188 -3.83 -30.46 0.63
N VAL A 189 -3.03 -30.27 -0.42
CA VAL A 189 -2.48 -28.95 -0.78
C VAL A 189 -3.62 -28.17 -1.44
N ASN A 190 -4.43 -27.50 -0.63
CA ASN A 190 -5.38 -26.51 -1.11
C ASN A 190 -4.70 -25.14 -1.06
N HIS A 191 -4.75 -24.43 -2.17
CA HIS A 191 -4.38 -23.02 -2.20
C HIS A 191 -5.61 -22.21 -1.75
N ASP A 192 -5.59 -21.75 -0.51
CA ASP A 192 -6.64 -20.88 -0.02
C ASP A 192 -6.47 -19.49 -0.63
N TYR A 193 -7.55 -18.94 -1.15
CA TYR A 193 -7.60 -17.62 -1.74
C TYR A 193 -7.87 -16.55 -0.70
N LEU A 194 -7.68 -15.31 -1.10
CA LEU A 194 -8.02 -14.16 -0.28
C LEU A 194 -9.52 -14.14 0.02
N TYR A 195 -9.85 -14.16 1.31
CA TYR A 195 -11.20 -13.99 1.83
C TYR A 195 -11.41 -12.59 2.40
N MET A 196 -12.58 -11.99 2.16
CA MET A 196 -12.92 -10.68 2.67
C MET A 196 -14.41 -10.57 3.05
N ASP A 197 -14.70 -10.27 4.31
CA ASP A 197 -15.98 -9.69 4.71
C ASP A 197 -15.96 -8.18 4.42
N GLY A 198 -16.44 -7.83 3.22
CA GLY A 198 -16.41 -6.45 2.75
C GLY A 198 -17.17 -5.47 3.63
N GLN A 199 -18.23 -5.91 4.34
CA GLN A 199 -19.00 -5.05 5.23
C GLN A 199 -18.23 -4.70 6.50
N GLU A 200 -17.58 -5.69 7.13
CA GLU A 200 -16.78 -5.46 8.34
C GLU A 200 -15.52 -4.64 8.02
N VAL A 201 -14.87 -4.91 6.88
CA VAL A 201 -13.74 -4.11 6.41
C VAL A 201 -14.15 -2.66 6.14
N TYR A 202 -15.29 -2.44 5.48
CA TYR A 202 -15.82 -1.09 5.24
C TYR A 202 -16.12 -0.35 6.55
N LYS A 203 -16.85 -0.97 7.49
CA LYS A 203 -17.16 -0.40 8.80
C LYS A 203 -15.88 -0.02 9.57
N PHE A 204 -14.86 -0.88 9.50
CA PHE A 204 -13.57 -0.63 10.12
C PHE A 204 -12.89 0.59 9.49
N ALA A 205 -12.77 0.61 8.17
CA ALA A 205 -12.10 1.66 7.42
C ALA A 205 -12.69 3.05 7.71
N VAL A 206 -14.01 3.21 7.50
CA VAL A 206 -14.68 4.50 7.67
C VAL A 206 -14.70 5.01 9.12
N ARG A 207 -14.48 4.12 10.09
CA ARG A 207 -14.36 4.49 11.50
C ARG A 207 -12.91 4.81 11.88
N GLN A 208 -11.97 3.97 11.44
CA GLN A 208 -10.60 4.00 11.97
C GLN A 208 -9.73 5.02 11.23
N CYS A 209 -9.87 5.16 9.88
CA CYS A 209 -9.05 6.12 9.15
C CYS A 209 -9.22 7.57 9.62
N PRO A 210 -10.45 8.13 9.75
CA PRO A 210 -10.59 9.51 10.22
C PRO A 210 -10.05 9.69 11.63
N LYS A 211 -10.25 8.69 12.52
CA LYS A 211 -9.73 8.74 13.90
C LYS A 211 -8.20 8.77 13.92
N CYS A 212 -7.57 7.90 13.12
CA CYS A 212 -6.12 7.80 13.03
C CYS A 212 -5.50 9.07 12.43
N LEU A 213 -6.13 9.64 11.38
CA LEU A 213 -5.72 10.91 10.78
C LEU A 213 -5.83 12.06 11.78
N GLN A 214 -6.96 12.17 12.50
CA GLN A 214 -7.13 13.23 13.50
C GLN A 214 -6.07 13.11 14.61
N GLU A 215 -5.82 11.90 15.11
CA GLU A 215 -4.78 11.67 16.12
C GLU A 215 -3.39 12.04 15.60
N ALA A 216 -3.08 11.76 14.34
CA ALA A 216 -1.81 12.14 13.73
C ALA A 216 -1.68 13.67 13.56
N LEU A 217 -2.76 14.33 13.15
CA LEU A 217 -2.82 15.80 13.06
C LEU A 217 -2.65 16.45 14.45
N ASP A 218 -3.36 15.95 15.45
CA ASP A 218 -3.25 16.45 16.83
C ASP A 218 -1.81 16.34 17.36
N LYS A 219 -1.14 15.20 17.09
CA LYS A 219 0.29 15.02 17.44
C LYS A 219 1.23 15.95 16.66
N ALA A 220 0.85 16.30 15.43
CA ALA A 220 1.61 17.27 14.62
C ALA A 220 1.34 18.72 15.00
N GLY A 221 0.37 18.99 15.88
CA GLY A 221 -0.10 20.35 16.19
C GLY A 221 -0.79 21.03 15.01
N MET A 222 -1.40 20.24 14.11
CA MET A 222 -2.03 20.69 12.87
C MET A 222 -3.53 20.41 12.88
N THR A 223 -4.23 21.15 12.05
CA THR A 223 -5.66 20.97 11.77
C THR A 223 -5.87 20.37 10.38
N VAL A 224 -7.10 19.98 10.06
CA VAL A 224 -7.49 19.49 8.73
C VAL A 224 -7.27 20.57 7.64
N ASP A 225 -7.42 21.84 8.00
CA ASP A 225 -7.28 22.97 7.06
C ASP A 225 -5.82 23.17 6.64
N ASP A 226 -4.85 22.82 7.50
CA ASP A 226 -3.42 22.91 7.24
C ASP A 226 -2.90 21.87 6.24
N VAL A 227 -3.70 20.85 5.91
CA VAL A 227 -3.31 19.76 5.01
C VAL A 227 -3.65 20.14 3.57
N ASP A 228 -2.68 20.03 2.67
CA ASP A 228 -2.88 20.24 1.23
C ASP A 228 -3.47 19.00 0.57
N TYR A 229 -2.96 17.80 0.89
CA TYR A 229 -3.42 16.53 0.31
C TYR A 229 -3.58 15.44 1.36
N PHE A 230 -4.71 14.71 1.28
CA PHE A 230 -4.95 13.47 2.02
C PHE A 230 -4.71 12.26 1.10
N VAL A 231 -3.59 11.59 1.28
CA VAL A 231 -3.16 10.44 0.47
C VAL A 231 -3.64 9.14 1.14
N LEU A 232 -4.82 8.68 0.77
CA LEU A 232 -5.44 7.51 1.38
C LEU A 232 -5.15 6.23 0.60
N HIS A 233 -5.16 5.10 1.30
CA HIS A 233 -5.21 3.79 0.66
C HIS A 233 -6.39 3.70 -0.31
N GLN A 234 -6.16 3.21 -1.51
CA GLN A 234 -7.08 3.16 -2.64
C GLN A 234 -7.88 1.85 -2.64
N ALA A 235 -8.79 1.69 -1.68
CA ALA A 235 -9.61 0.48 -1.56
C ALA A 235 -10.99 0.62 -2.22
N ASN A 236 -11.65 1.77 -2.03
CA ASN A 236 -13.00 2.04 -2.51
C ASN A 236 -13.30 3.53 -2.40
N VAL A 237 -13.84 4.13 -3.45
CA VAL A 237 -14.17 5.57 -3.49
C VAL A 237 -15.10 5.99 -2.35
N ARG A 238 -16.08 5.14 -1.98
CA ARG A 238 -17.02 5.43 -0.89
C ARG A 238 -16.34 5.54 0.47
N ILE A 239 -15.23 4.84 0.68
CA ILE A 239 -14.43 4.98 1.90
C ILE A 239 -13.77 6.36 1.91
N ILE A 240 -13.16 6.76 0.80
CA ILE A 240 -12.50 8.07 0.65
C ILE A 240 -13.50 9.20 0.91
N GLU A 241 -14.67 9.16 0.27
CA GLU A 241 -15.75 10.13 0.47
C GLU A 241 -16.23 10.19 1.94
N SER A 242 -16.36 9.00 2.57
CA SER A 242 -16.76 8.92 3.99
C SER A 242 -15.70 9.51 4.92
N VAL A 243 -14.41 9.30 4.63
CA VAL A 243 -13.31 9.89 5.40
C VAL A 243 -13.31 11.41 5.24
N ALA A 244 -13.39 11.93 4.00
CA ALA A 244 -13.47 13.36 3.73
C ALA A 244 -14.63 14.04 4.48
N LYS A 245 -15.83 13.44 4.40
CA LYS A 245 -17.02 13.93 5.09
C LYS A 245 -16.83 13.95 6.61
N ARG A 246 -16.22 12.93 7.20
CA ARG A 246 -16.02 12.85 8.66
C ARG A 246 -14.97 13.82 9.17
N LEU A 247 -13.92 14.08 8.38
CA LEU A 247 -12.92 15.10 8.66
C LEU A 247 -13.43 16.50 8.37
N LYS A 248 -14.59 16.65 7.70
CA LYS A 248 -15.14 17.92 7.19
C LYS A 248 -14.18 18.61 6.23
N ALA A 249 -13.38 17.84 5.50
CA ALA A 249 -12.42 18.34 4.51
C ALA A 249 -13.03 18.32 3.10
N PRO A 250 -12.68 19.29 2.25
CA PRO A 250 -13.09 19.32 0.85
C PRO A 250 -12.61 18.07 0.11
N LEU A 251 -13.46 17.47 -0.75
CA LEU A 251 -13.13 16.21 -1.43
C LEU A 251 -11.96 16.37 -2.42
N GLU A 252 -11.76 17.56 -2.96
CA GLU A 252 -10.65 17.90 -3.84
C GLU A 252 -9.26 17.74 -3.21
N LYS A 253 -9.17 17.72 -1.87
CA LYS A 253 -7.93 17.39 -1.16
C LYS A 253 -7.64 15.87 -1.10
N PHE A 254 -8.54 15.01 -1.64
CA PHE A 254 -8.45 13.55 -1.62
C PHE A 254 -8.26 13.01 -3.04
N PRO A 255 -7.05 13.09 -3.60
CA PRO A 255 -6.78 12.54 -4.94
C PRO A 255 -6.97 11.02 -4.97
N THR A 256 -7.26 10.48 -6.15
CA THR A 256 -7.49 9.05 -6.36
C THR A 256 -6.81 8.54 -7.62
N THR A 257 -6.34 7.29 -7.56
CA THR A 257 -5.87 6.49 -8.70
C THR A 257 -6.73 5.26 -8.90
N LEU A 258 -7.67 5.04 -7.99
CA LEU A 258 -8.46 3.82 -7.85
C LEU A 258 -9.20 3.43 -9.13
N ASP A 259 -9.68 4.41 -9.90
CA ASP A 259 -10.47 4.17 -11.11
C ASP A 259 -9.68 3.44 -12.20
N TYR A 260 -8.36 3.60 -12.28
CA TYR A 260 -7.53 2.94 -13.28
C TYR A 260 -6.50 1.94 -12.73
N THR A 261 -6.25 1.93 -11.41
CA THR A 261 -5.31 0.97 -10.79
C THR A 261 -6.00 -0.19 -10.08
N GLY A 262 -7.25 0.01 -9.62
CA GLY A 262 -7.85 -0.85 -8.62
C GLY A 262 -7.15 -0.75 -7.27
N ASN A 263 -7.46 -1.67 -6.37
CA ASN A 263 -6.81 -1.77 -5.06
C ASN A 263 -5.49 -2.56 -5.18
N MET A 264 -4.37 -1.90 -5.02
CA MET A 264 -3.03 -2.51 -5.06
C MET A 264 -2.42 -2.72 -3.66
N SER A 265 -3.25 -2.89 -2.62
CA SER A 265 -2.79 -3.13 -1.23
C SER A 265 -1.70 -2.14 -0.80
N ALA A 266 -0.51 -2.62 -0.39
CA ALA A 266 0.59 -1.78 0.09
C ALA A 266 1.15 -0.81 -0.97
N ALA A 267 0.96 -1.10 -2.26
CA ALA A 267 1.41 -0.24 -3.34
C ALA A 267 0.51 0.98 -3.58
N SER A 268 -0.75 0.96 -3.10
CA SER A 268 -1.72 2.03 -3.39
C SER A 268 -1.27 3.42 -2.94
N VAL A 269 -0.74 3.55 -1.74
CA VAL A 269 -0.31 4.84 -1.18
C VAL A 269 0.90 5.40 -1.93
N PRO A 270 2.01 4.66 -2.13
CA PRO A 270 3.17 5.20 -2.83
C PRO A 270 2.91 5.47 -4.32
N VAL A 271 2.03 4.71 -4.99
CA VAL A 271 1.64 4.99 -6.39
C VAL A 271 0.85 6.29 -6.48
N LEU A 272 -0.11 6.51 -5.57
CA LEU A 272 -0.85 7.79 -5.52
C LEU A 272 0.10 8.97 -5.20
N LEU A 273 1.07 8.77 -4.31
CA LEU A 273 2.07 9.79 -3.99
C LEU A 273 2.93 10.14 -5.22
N ASP A 274 3.39 9.14 -5.97
CA ASP A 274 4.15 9.33 -7.22
C ASP A 274 3.31 10.10 -8.26
N GLN A 275 2.02 9.78 -8.41
CA GLN A 275 1.13 10.50 -9.29
C GLN A 275 0.98 11.98 -8.88
N LEU A 276 0.81 12.24 -7.57
CA LEU A 276 0.73 13.62 -7.08
C LEU A 276 1.97 14.43 -7.45
N VAL A 277 3.15 13.84 -7.32
CA VAL A 277 4.41 14.49 -7.68
C VAL A 277 4.47 14.78 -9.18
N ARG A 278 4.09 13.82 -10.03
CA ARG A 278 4.25 13.91 -11.49
C ARG A 278 3.15 14.71 -12.17
N GLU A 279 1.90 14.59 -11.73
CA GLU A 279 0.74 15.08 -12.47
C GLU A 279 0.01 16.24 -11.77
N HIS A 280 0.02 16.28 -10.44
CA HIS A 280 -0.76 17.26 -9.67
C HIS A 280 0.08 18.38 -9.02
N GLY A 281 1.39 18.37 -9.27
CA GLY A 281 2.27 19.45 -8.90
C GLY A 281 2.49 19.62 -7.40
N LEU A 282 2.57 18.50 -6.65
CA LEU A 282 3.00 18.47 -5.26
C LEU A 282 4.34 19.20 -5.11
N LYS A 283 4.40 20.17 -4.22
CA LYS A 283 5.54 21.09 -4.06
C LYS A 283 6.22 20.89 -2.71
N ARG A 284 7.52 21.17 -2.68
CA ARG A 284 8.24 21.22 -1.41
C ARG A 284 7.63 22.26 -0.47
N GLY A 285 7.29 21.81 0.76
CA GLY A 285 6.57 22.57 1.76
C GLY A 285 5.09 22.25 1.89
N ASP A 286 4.49 21.57 0.91
CA ASP A 286 3.10 21.08 1.02
C ASP A 286 2.97 20.10 2.19
N LYS A 287 1.83 20.15 2.88
CA LYS A 287 1.51 19.26 4.00
C LYS A 287 0.66 18.11 3.51
N ILE A 288 1.13 16.89 3.77
CA ILE A 288 0.45 15.65 3.38
C ILE A 288 0.03 14.89 4.63
N ALA A 289 -1.20 14.39 4.62
CA ALA A 289 -1.67 13.41 5.60
C ALA A 289 -1.99 12.09 4.88
N MET A 290 -1.18 11.06 5.11
CA MET A 290 -1.40 9.72 4.55
C MET A 290 -2.14 8.84 5.54
N SER A 291 -3.02 7.96 5.06
CA SER A 291 -3.62 6.92 5.90
C SER A 291 -3.91 5.64 5.11
N ALA A 292 -3.67 4.52 5.78
CA ALA A 292 -3.98 3.21 5.25
C ALA A 292 -4.53 2.28 6.34
N PHE A 293 -5.27 1.28 5.90
CA PHE A 293 -5.80 0.20 6.72
C PHE A 293 -5.73 -1.10 5.91
N GLY A 294 -5.68 -2.24 6.60
CA GLY A 294 -5.58 -3.53 5.93
C GLY A 294 -5.86 -4.71 6.85
N ALA A 295 -5.60 -5.89 6.31
CA ALA A 295 -5.69 -7.14 7.08
C ALA A 295 -4.83 -7.09 8.34
N GLY A 296 -5.29 -7.84 9.36
CA GLY A 296 -4.65 -7.87 10.68
C GLY A 296 -5.64 -7.68 11.83
N LEU A 297 -6.62 -6.81 11.88
CA LEU A 297 -6.68 -5.57 11.11
C LEU A 297 -5.61 -4.60 11.57
N THR A 298 -5.00 -3.93 10.60
CA THR A 298 -3.98 -2.91 10.85
C THR A 298 -4.42 -1.55 10.32
N TYR A 299 -3.88 -0.47 10.87
CA TYR A 299 -4.16 0.89 10.43
C TYR A 299 -2.99 1.81 10.76
N GLY A 300 -2.85 2.88 10.01
CA GLY A 300 -1.86 3.90 10.29
C GLY A 300 -2.15 5.20 9.58
N ALA A 301 -1.58 6.29 10.12
CA ALA A 301 -1.56 7.60 9.51
C ALA A 301 -0.19 8.26 9.70
N VAL A 302 0.20 9.05 8.72
CA VAL A 302 1.44 9.84 8.71
C VAL A 302 1.08 11.27 8.34
N VAL A 303 1.59 12.24 9.08
CA VAL A 303 1.56 13.64 8.70
C VAL A 303 2.99 14.08 8.42
N MET A 304 3.19 14.71 7.28
CA MET A 304 4.52 15.15 6.83
C MET A 304 4.49 16.47 6.07
N GLU A 305 5.62 17.13 6.05
CA GLU A 305 5.93 18.19 5.09
C GLU A 305 6.73 17.58 3.93
N TRP A 306 6.23 17.77 2.70
CA TRP A 306 6.85 17.22 1.50
C TRP A 306 8.17 17.88 1.15
#